data_66407bb932da5c950e58da92e2c25e80
#
_entry.id   66407bb932da5c950e58da92e2c25e80
#
_cell.length_a   1.000
_cell.length_b   1.000
_cell.length_c   1.000
_cell.angle_alpha   90.00
_cell.angle_beta   90.00
_cell.angle_gamma   90.00
#
_symmetry.space_group_name_H-M   'P 1'
#
loop_
_entity.id
_entity.type
_entity.pdbx_description
1 polymer ?
#
loop_
_entity_poly.entity_id
_entity_poly.type
_entity_poly.pdbx_seq_one_letter_code
_entity_poly.pdbx_strand_id
1 'polypeptide(L)'
;MVYRARKHTGMKVLKFGGTSVGSPDRIRHVAELIKEGNRNVVVLSAMAGTTNTLVEIAEYLYKGNIPGAQETVNGLFAKYMTVVEQLLSSMQGKARAAAAITRVFALLRSYFSEPLTEAGEKEILAQGELMSTALMQCYLEEQGVKSVLLPALDFMRTLGSGEPDMQHIQVRLRRLIDLEPDAELFLTQGYICRNDHGGIDNLKRGGSDYTASILGAVLDAEEIQIWTDIDGMHNNDPRYVEGTKPVSTLHFEEAAELAYFGAKILHPACVLPAKLHNIPIRLLNTLDPEAAGTLICNNMPDRKLKAVAAKDNITAIKIKSGRMLLAYGFLHKVFETFEKYCTSIDMMATSEVGVSVTIDDDSHLAAIVDDLKHFGTVTVDRDMVIICVVGDLEWENCNFQAKVLEALDGIPLRMISYGGSNYNISVLVRRDDKIRALNALSEKLF
;
A
#
# COMPACT_ATOMS: atom_id res chain seq x y z
N MET A 1 -17.02 24.68 -16.53
CA MET A 1 -17.82 23.44 -16.42
C MET A 1 -18.47 23.42 -15.06
N VAL A 2 -19.81 23.38 -15.01
CA VAL A 2 -20.58 23.44 -13.76
C VAL A 2 -20.36 22.12 -13.01
N TYR A 3 -19.70 22.17 -11.85
CA TYR A 3 -19.60 21.04 -10.91
C TYR A 3 -21.02 20.70 -10.42
N ARG A 4 -21.66 19.69 -11.02
CA ARG A 4 -22.82 19.05 -10.41
C ARG A 4 -22.34 18.39 -9.14
N ALA A 5 -22.82 18.83 -7.98
CA ALA A 5 -22.63 18.14 -6.72
C ALA A 5 -23.05 16.66 -6.92
N ARG A 6 -22.10 15.74 -6.93
CA ARG A 6 -22.37 14.30 -6.96
C ARG A 6 -23.13 13.98 -5.66
N LYS A 7 -24.27 13.33 -5.76
CA LYS A 7 -24.93 12.72 -4.59
C LYS A 7 -24.12 11.47 -4.25
N HIS A 8 -23.32 11.54 -3.20
CA HIS A 8 -22.71 10.36 -2.61
C HIS A 8 -23.81 9.36 -2.21
N THR A 9 -23.49 8.07 -2.29
CA THR A 9 -24.46 6.99 -1.96
C THR A 9 -24.78 6.90 -0.47
N GLY A 10 -24.10 7.68 0.38
CA GLY A 10 -24.16 7.56 1.85
C GLY A 10 -23.44 6.32 2.38
N MET A 11 -22.77 5.55 1.50
CA MET A 11 -21.96 4.39 1.87
C MET A 11 -20.53 4.82 2.18
N LYS A 12 -19.91 4.17 3.18
CA LYS A 12 -18.48 4.23 3.42
C LYS A 12 -17.84 2.88 3.05
N VAL A 13 -16.56 2.95 2.66
CA VAL A 13 -15.73 1.76 2.48
C VAL A 13 -14.70 1.74 3.61
N LEU A 14 -14.76 0.72 4.46
CA LEU A 14 -13.88 0.56 5.62
C LEU A 14 -12.90 -0.58 5.34
N LYS A 15 -11.61 -0.32 5.38
CA LYS A 15 -10.59 -1.36 5.23
C LYS A 15 -9.85 -1.60 6.55
N PHE A 16 -9.74 -2.85 6.94
CA PHE A 16 -8.98 -3.25 8.12
C PHE A 16 -7.75 -4.07 7.73
N GLY A 17 -6.58 -3.65 8.24
CA GLY A 17 -5.31 -4.32 8.01
C GLY A 17 -5.19 -5.65 8.75
N GLY A 18 -4.18 -6.44 8.39
CA GLY A 18 -3.95 -7.75 9.02
C GLY A 18 -3.69 -7.66 10.53
N THR A 19 -3.06 -6.58 11.01
CA THR A 19 -2.88 -6.32 12.44
C THR A 19 -4.21 -6.03 13.13
N SER A 20 -5.15 -5.38 12.47
CA SER A 20 -6.48 -5.07 13.00
C SER A 20 -7.36 -6.32 13.18
N VAL A 21 -7.11 -7.39 12.43
CA VAL A 21 -7.84 -8.68 12.52
C VAL A 21 -6.94 -9.84 12.95
N GLY A 22 -5.78 -9.56 13.56
CA GLY A 22 -4.72 -10.51 13.83
C GLY A 22 -4.97 -11.48 15.01
N SER A 23 -6.02 -11.29 15.80
CA SER A 23 -6.38 -12.15 16.94
C SER A 23 -7.90 -12.16 17.15
N PRO A 24 -8.44 -13.14 17.91
CA PRO A 24 -9.87 -13.18 18.27
C PRO A 24 -10.38 -11.88 18.88
N ASP A 25 -9.63 -11.29 19.81
CA ASP A 25 -10.04 -10.04 20.48
C ASP A 25 -10.06 -8.85 19.50
N ARG A 26 -9.11 -8.79 18.59
CA ARG A 26 -9.08 -7.77 17.54
C ARG A 26 -10.22 -7.94 16.54
N ILE A 27 -10.58 -9.18 16.17
CA ILE A 27 -11.75 -9.46 15.32
C ILE A 27 -13.03 -9.00 16.03
N ARG A 28 -13.19 -9.26 17.33
CA ARG A 28 -14.32 -8.76 18.13
C ARG A 28 -14.37 -7.23 18.12
N HIS A 29 -13.23 -6.59 18.35
CA HIS A 29 -13.14 -5.14 18.38
C HIS A 29 -13.51 -4.52 17.02
N VAL A 30 -12.97 -5.05 15.91
CA VAL A 30 -13.36 -4.62 14.57
C VAL A 30 -14.86 -4.84 14.32
N ALA A 31 -15.42 -5.98 14.77
CA ALA A 31 -16.85 -6.25 14.64
C ALA A 31 -17.70 -5.19 15.36
N GLU A 32 -17.28 -4.68 16.52
CA GLU A 32 -17.98 -3.57 17.20
C GLU A 32 -17.89 -2.27 16.37
N LEU A 33 -16.71 -1.93 15.85
CA LEU A 33 -16.51 -0.71 15.04
C LEU A 33 -17.38 -0.69 13.78
N ILE A 34 -17.57 -1.83 13.12
CA ILE A 34 -18.33 -1.92 11.86
C ILE A 34 -19.83 -2.02 12.03
N LYS A 35 -20.31 -2.30 13.24
CA LYS A 35 -21.77 -2.32 13.57
C LYS A 35 -22.37 -0.91 13.63
N GLU A 36 -21.51 0.10 13.88
CA GLU A 36 -21.97 1.48 14.00
C GLU A 36 -22.06 2.14 12.64
N GLY A 37 -23.19 2.76 12.34
CA GLY A 37 -23.38 3.63 11.20
C GLY A 37 -24.29 3.12 10.08
N ASN A 38 -24.21 3.79 8.94
CA ASN A 38 -25.00 3.53 7.74
C ASN A 38 -24.46 2.30 6.97
N ARG A 39 -25.12 1.99 5.87
CA ARG A 39 -24.74 0.93 4.92
C ARG A 39 -23.28 1.02 4.50
N ASN A 40 -22.44 0.04 4.89
CA ASN A 40 -20.99 0.06 4.72
C ASN A 40 -20.48 -1.17 3.97
N VAL A 41 -19.37 -0.96 3.21
CA VAL A 41 -18.59 -2.07 2.64
C VAL A 41 -17.29 -2.20 3.41
N VAL A 42 -17.03 -3.38 3.97
CA VAL A 42 -15.85 -3.68 4.79
C VAL A 42 -14.90 -4.58 4.03
N VAL A 43 -13.68 -4.11 3.82
CA VAL A 43 -12.60 -4.83 3.16
C VAL A 43 -11.64 -5.37 4.21
N LEU A 44 -11.46 -6.68 4.26
CA LEU A 44 -10.57 -7.32 5.21
C LEU A 44 -9.31 -7.86 4.53
N SER A 45 -8.18 -7.64 5.16
CA SER A 45 -6.92 -8.31 4.83
C SER A 45 -6.85 -9.70 5.48
N ALA A 46 -5.90 -10.51 5.05
CA ALA A 46 -5.51 -11.71 5.79
C ALA A 46 -5.11 -11.37 7.25
N MET A 47 -5.30 -12.29 8.17
CA MET A 47 -4.80 -12.14 9.55
C MET A 47 -3.28 -11.95 9.57
N ALA A 48 -2.78 -11.15 10.51
CA ALA A 48 -1.35 -10.86 10.65
C ALA A 48 -0.48 -12.12 10.61
N GLY A 49 0.56 -12.07 9.78
CA GLY A 49 1.52 -13.16 9.55
C GLY A 49 1.04 -14.24 8.57
N THR A 50 -0.25 -14.30 8.23
CA THR A 50 -0.79 -15.37 7.36
C THR A 50 -0.21 -15.27 5.93
N THR A 51 -0.17 -14.09 5.35
CA THR A 51 0.38 -13.90 3.99
C THR A 51 1.84 -14.35 3.90
N ASN A 52 2.67 -13.99 4.89
CA ASN A 52 4.07 -14.43 4.93
C ASN A 52 4.19 -15.95 5.04
N THR A 53 3.35 -16.59 5.86
CA THR A 53 3.31 -18.06 5.98
C THR A 53 2.88 -18.72 4.67
N LEU A 54 1.90 -18.14 3.94
CA LEU A 54 1.47 -18.66 2.63
C LEU A 54 2.58 -18.49 1.56
N VAL A 55 3.33 -17.39 1.58
CA VAL A 55 4.53 -17.21 0.74
C VAL A 55 5.58 -18.28 1.07
N GLU A 56 5.86 -18.52 2.34
CA GLU A 56 6.79 -19.56 2.78
C GLU A 56 6.36 -20.96 2.30
N ILE A 57 5.07 -21.27 2.38
CA ILE A 57 4.52 -22.53 1.84
C ILE A 57 4.79 -22.64 0.33
N ALA A 58 4.51 -21.56 -0.44
CA ALA A 58 4.75 -21.54 -1.87
C ALA A 58 6.25 -21.71 -2.20
N GLU A 59 7.15 -21.06 -1.46
CA GLU A 59 8.60 -21.22 -1.62
C GLU A 59 9.06 -22.67 -1.37
N TYR A 60 8.54 -23.35 -0.31
CA TYR A 60 8.84 -24.74 -0.07
C TYR A 60 8.37 -25.64 -1.23
N LEU A 61 7.18 -25.38 -1.77
CA LEU A 61 6.63 -26.13 -2.89
C LEU A 61 7.46 -25.91 -4.18
N TYR A 62 7.90 -24.68 -4.48
CA TYR A 62 8.80 -24.40 -5.61
C TYR A 62 10.14 -25.14 -5.49
N LYS A 63 10.65 -25.27 -4.27
CA LYS A 63 11.90 -25.99 -3.98
C LYS A 63 11.70 -27.52 -3.90
N GLY A 64 10.48 -28.04 -4.05
CA GLY A 64 10.15 -29.46 -3.86
C GLY A 64 10.28 -29.95 -2.40
N ASN A 65 10.37 -29.05 -1.44
CA ASN A 65 10.46 -29.37 0.00
C ASN A 65 9.07 -29.62 0.58
N ILE A 66 8.47 -30.76 0.22
CA ILE A 66 7.13 -31.13 0.69
C ILE A 66 7.05 -31.30 2.23
N PRO A 67 8.05 -31.88 2.94
CA PRO A 67 8.00 -31.94 4.40
C PRO A 67 7.92 -30.56 5.06
N GLY A 68 8.71 -29.56 4.59
CA GLY A 68 8.65 -28.20 5.10
C GLY A 68 7.31 -27.53 4.83
N ALA A 69 6.78 -27.67 3.60
CA ALA A 69 5.45 -27.17 3.27
C ALA A 69 4.37 -27.79 4.18
N GLN A 70 4.44 -29.10 4.42
CA GLN A 70 3.48 -29.83 5.25
C GLN A 70 3.53 -29.36 6.73
N GLU A 71 4.72 -29.18 7.29
CA GLU A 71 4.90 -28.67 8.64
C GLU A 71 4.30 -27.26 8.78
N THR A 72 4.63 -26.35 7.85
CA THR A 72 4.12 -24.96 7.84
C THR A 72 2.60 -24.91 7.68
N VAL A 73 2.02 -25.73 6.76
CA VAL A 73 0.57 -25.85 6.60
C VAL A 73 -0.11 -26.36 7.88
N ASN A 74 0.46 -27.37 8.56
CA ASN A 74 -0.11 -27.90 9.80
C ASN A 74 -0.03 -26.89 10.94
N GLY A 75 1.06 -26.14 11.06
CA GLY A 75 1.21 -25.05 12.03
C GLY A 75 0.17 -23.96 11.82
N LEU A 76 -0.01 -23.51 10.56
CA LEU A 76 -1.01 -22.53 10.22
C LEU A 76 -2.45 -23.04 10.47
N PHE A 77 -2.74 -24.30 10.16
CA PHE A 77 -4.04 -24.92 10.45
C PHE A 77 -4.34 -24.91 11.95
N ALA A 78 -3.39 -25.33 12.79
CA ALA A 78 -3.54 -25.33 14.24
C ALA A 78 -3.81 -23.91 14.79
N LYS A 79 -3.10 -22.89 14.27
CA LYS A 79 -3.32 -21.47 14.59
C LYS A 79 -4.77 -21.07 14.30
N TYR A 80 -5.27 -21.35 13.08
CA TYR A 80 -6.63 -20.97 12.71
C TYR A 80 -7.71 -21.73 13.49
N MET A 81 -7.50 -23.00 13.80
CA MET A 81 -8.43 -23.76 14.65
C MET A 81 -8.47 -23.20 16.08
N THR A 82 -7.34 -22.76 16.62
CA THR A 82 -7.31 -22.06 17.91
C THR A 82 -8.10 -20.75 17.86
N VAL A 83 -7.99 -19.99 16.76
CA VAL A 83 -8.78 -18.77 16.56
C VAL A 83 -10.28 -19.08 16.50
N VAL A 84 -10.70 -20.14 15.81
CA VAL A 84 -12.11 -20.58 15.75
C VAL A 84 -12.64 -20.86 17.16
N GLU A 85 -11.89 -21.63 17.95
CA GLU A 85 -12.30 -21.98 19.32
C GLU A 85 -12.40 -20.78 20.27
N GLN A 86 -11.48 -19.81 20.10
CA GLN A 86 -11.44 -18.61 20.95
C GLN A 86 -12.41 -17.52 20.51
N LEU A 87 -12.68 -17.41 19.21
CA LEU A 87 -13.51 -16.36 18.64
C LEU A 87 -15.00 -16.64 18.84
N LEU A 88 -15.43 -17.87 18.58
CA LEU A 88 -16.83 -18.28 18.53
C LEU A 88 -17.21 -19.04 19.80
N SER A 89 -18.45 -18.83 20.27
CA SER A 89 -19.00 -19.49 21.48
C SER A 89 -19.96 -20.60 21.12
N SER A 90 -20.77 -20.46 20.08
CA SER A 90 -21.78 -21.44 19.69
C SER A 90 -21.17 -22.62 18.94
N MET A 91 -21.69 -23.83 19.22
CA MET A 91 -21.30 -25.06 18.53
C MET A 91 -21.54 -24.95 17.00
N GLN A 92 -22.63 -24.31 16.58
CA GLN A 92 -22.96 -24.12 15.18
C GLN A 92 -21.97 -23.17 14.50
N GLY A 93 -21.64 -22.04 15.13
CA GLY A 93 -20.67 -21.07 14.63
C GLY A 93 -19.28 -21.72 14.47
N LYS A 94 -18.81 -22.43 15.52
CA LYS A 94 -17.53 -23.16 15.47
C LYS A 94 -17.49 -24.20 14.35
N ALA A 95 -18.55 -25.01 14.22
CA ALA A 95 -18.61 -26.04 13.18
C ALA A 95 -18.57 -25.43 11.77
N ARG A 96 -19.27 -24.32 11.54
CA ARG A 96 -19.26 -23.61 10.25
C ARG A 96 -17.90 -23.02 9.93
N ALA A 97 -17.29 -22.31 10.88
CA ALA A 97 -15.98 -21.73 10.71
C ALA A 97 -14.90 -22.81 10.48
N ALA A 98 -14.91 -23.87 11.30
CA ALA A 98 -14.01 -25.02 11.15
C ALA A 98 -14.14 -25.68 9.77
N ALA A 99 -15.36 -25.85 9.26
CA ALA A 99 -15.59 -26.39 7.92
C ALA A 99 -15.04 -25.49 6.81
N ALA A 100 -15.19 -24.16 6.94
CA ALA A 100 -14.62 -23.20 5.99
C ALA A 100 -13.08 -23.26 6.00
N ILE A 101 -12.47 -23.24 7.18
CA ILE A 101 -11.02 -23.36 7.33
C ILE A 101 -10.51 -24.68 6.80
N THR A 102 -11.16 -25.82 7.13
CA THR A 102 -10.74 -27.14 6.66
C THR A 102 -10.74 -27.24 5.13
N ARG A 103 -11.70 -26.62 4.44
CA ARG A 103 -11.72 -26.59 2.96
C ARG A 103 -10.50 -25.86 2.38
N VAL A 104 -10.11 -24.74 2.97
CA VAL A 104 -8.90 -24.02 2.58
C VAL A 104 -7.66 -24.89 2.75
N PHE A 105 -7.52 -25.56 3.87
CA PHE A 105 -6.37 -26.42 4.13
C PHE A 105 -6.38 -27.71 3.30
N ALA A 106 -7.53 -28.19 2.88
CA ALA A 106 -7.61 -29.28 1.89
C ALA A 106 -7.05 -28.84 0.54
N LEU A 107 -7.37 -27.62 0.11
CA LEU A 107 -6.79 -27.02 -1.10
C LEU A 107 -5.28 -26.85 -0.97
N LEU A 108 -4.77 -26.28 0.12
CA LEU A 108 -3.32 -26.11 0.32
C LEU A 108 -2.58 -27.45 0.26
N ARG A 109 -3.14 -28.51 0.82
CA ARG A 109 -2.56 -29.88 0.78
C ARG A 109 -2.62 -30.52 -0.60
N SER A 110 -3.57 -30.14 -1.48
CA SER A 110 -3.62 -30.69 -2.84
C SER A 110 -2.40 -30.33 -3.67
N TYR A 111 -1.73 -29.21 -3.36
CA TYR A 111 -0.49 -28.79 -4.01
C TYR A 111 0.75 -29.61 -3.63
N PHE A 112 0.65 -30.56 -2.68
CA PHE A 112 1.79 -31.42 -2.34
C PHE A 112 2.08 -32.50 -3.39
N SER A 113 1.16 -32.73 -4.32
CA SER A 113 1.25 -33.80 -5.30
C SER A 113 1.77 -33.38 -6.67
N GLU A 114 1.84 -32.08 -6.94
CA GLU A 114 2.21 -31.54 -8.26
C GLU A 114 3.17 -30.34 -8.12
N PRO A 115 4.02 -30.07 -9.11
CA PRO A 115 4.86 -28.88 -9.14
C PRO A 115 4.00 -27.61 -9.08
N LEU A 116 4.37 -26.67 -8.22
CA LEU A 116 3.67 -25.40 -8.09
C LEU A 116 3.86 -24.56 -9.35
N THR A 117 2.77 -23.99 -9.85
CA THR A 117 2.76 -23.00 -10.93
C THR A 117 2.53 -21.60 -10.38
N GLU A 118 2.81 -20.57 -11.18
CA GLU A 118 2.49 -19.17 -10.81
C GLU A 118 0.99 -18.97 -10.47
N ALA A 119 0.10 -19.63 -11.23
CA ALA A 119 -1.33 -19.60 -10.94
C ALA A 119 -1.67 -20.28 -9.61
N GLY A 120 -1.02 -21.39 -9.29
CA GLY A 120 -1.17 -22.06 -8.00
C GLY A 120 -0.66 -21.23 -6.83
N GLU A 121 0.46 -20.51 -6.99
CA GLU A 121 0.95 -19.58 -5.98
C GLU A 121 -0.08 -18.48 -5.68
N LYS A 122 -0.63 -17.84 -6.72
CA LYS A 122 -1.68 -16.81 -6.55
C LYS A 122 -2.91 -17.37 -5.84
N GLU A 123 -3.30 -18.60 -6.13
CA GLU A 123 -4.41 -19.27 -5.43
C GLU A 123 -4.07 -19.57 -3.97
N ILE A 124 -2.86 -20.01 -3.66
CA ILE A 124 -2.38 -20.21 -2.29
C ILE A 124 -2.44 -18.88 -1.54
N LEU A 125 -1.89 -17.80 -2.09
CA LEU A 125 -1.85 -16.48 -1.47
C LEU A 125 -3.25 -15.91 -1.19
N ALA A 126 -4.23 -16.19 -2.05
CA ALA A 126 -5.61 -15.74 -1.87
C ALA A 126 -6.30 -16.33 -0.64
N GLN A 127 -5.82 -17.46 -0.12
CA GLN A 127 -6.48 -18.15 0.98
C GLN A 127 -6.47 -17.34 2.29
N GLY A 128 -5.51 -16.43 2.47
CA GLY A 128 -5.42 -15.60 3.67
C GLY A 128 -6.65 -14.73 3.88
N GLU A 129 -7.06 -13.99 2.86
CA GLU A 129 -8.23 -13.11 2.88
C GLU A 129 -9.54 -13.90 2.91
N LEU A 130 -9.60 -15.06 2.24
CA LEU A 130 -10.76 -15.95 2.29
C LEU A 130 -11.00 -16.48 3.71
N MET A 131 -9.94 -16.86 4.43
CA MET A 131 -10.05 -17.33 5.81
C MET A 131 -10.47 -16.22 6.77
N SER A 132 -9.86 -15.03 6.68
CA SER A 132 -10.16 -13.92 7.59
C SER A 132 -11.60 -13.44 7.45
N THR A 133 -12.11 -13.31 6.21
CA THR A 133 -13.49 -12.91 5.96
C THR A 133 -14.50 -13.97 6.38
N ALA A 134 -14.18 -15.27 6.21
CA ALA A 134 -15.03 -16.36 6.67
C ALA A 134 -15.17 -16.36 8.21
N LEU A 135 -14.08 -16.11 8.94
CA LEU A 135 -14.12 -16.00 10.41
C LEU A 135 -14.95 -14.80 10.86
N MET A 136 -14.75 -13.63 10.26
CA MET A 136 -15.54 -12.43 10.59
C MET A 136 -17.02 -12.64 10.29
N GLN A 137 -17.36 -13.23 9.13
CA GLN A 137 -18.75 -13.53 8.78
C GLN A 137 -19.41 -14.46 9.80
N CYS A 138 -18.75 -15.56 10.18
CA CYS A 138 -19.28 -16.47 11.19
C CYS A 138 -19.48 -15.78 12.55
N TYR A 139 -18.57 -14.89 12.94
CA TYR A 139 -18.69 -14.14 14.18
C TYR A 139 -19.87 -13.14 14.14
N LEU A 140 -19.99 -12.36 13.07
CA LEU A 140 -21.11 -11.41 12.91
C LEU A 140 -22.47 -12.11 12.91
N GLU A 141 -22.58 -13.25 12.24
CA GLU A 141 -23.79 -14.07 12.27
C GLU A 141 -24.13 -14.58 13.69
N GLU A 142 -23.12 -15.01 14.46
CA GLU A 142 -23.31 -15.42 15.87
C GLU A 142 -23.78 -14.24 16.73
N GLN A 143 -23.32 -13.02 16.42
CA GLN A 143 -23.77 -11.80 17.10
C GLN A 143 -25.13 -11.28 16.59
N GLY A 144 -25.75 -11.95 15.63
CA GLY A 144 -27.04 -11.53 15.06
C GLY A 144 -26.97 -10.33 14.14
N VAL A 145 -25.77 -9.96 13.66
CA VAL A 145 -25.57 -8.84 12.72
C VAL A 145 -25.95 -9.27 11.31
N LYS A 146 -26.83 -8.48 10.65
CA LYS A 146 -27.21 -8.68 9.26
C LYS A 146 -26.09 -8.25 8.31
N SER A 147 -25.19 -9.16 8.07
CA SER A 147 -24.06 -8.92 7.15
C SER A 147 -24.10 -9.87 5.96
N VAL A 148 -23.61 -9.41 4.81
CA VAL A 148 -23.52 -10.20 3.57
C VAL A 148 -22.06 -10.27 3.14
N LEU A 149 -21.56 -11.48 2.93
CA LEU A 149 -20.25 -11.70 2.33
C LEU A 149 -20.36 -11.59 0.81
N LEU A 150 -19.68 -10.60 0.24
CA LEU A 150 -19.51 -10.41 -1.20
C LEU A 150 -18.14 -10.98 -1.61
N PRO A 151 -18.08 -12.17 -2.25
CA PRO A 151 -16.81 -12.74 -2.66
C PRO A 151 -16.10 -11.85 -3.68
N ALA A 152 -14.89 -11.37 -3.36
CA ALA A 152 -14.13 -10.49 -4.25
C ALA A 152 -13.93 -11.11 -5.65
N LEU A 153 -13.75 -12.43 -5.72
CA LEU A 153 -13.58 -13.17 -6.98
C LEU A 153 -14.82 -13.13 -7.90
N ASP A 154 -15.98 -12.66 -7.42
CA ASP A 154 -17.19 -12.54 -8.24
C ASP A 154 -17.28 -11.19 -8.97
N PHE A 155 -16.53 -10.18 -8.51
CA PHE A 155 -16.59 -8.84 -9.08
C PHE A 155 -15.23 -8.17 -9.30
N MET A 156 -14.18 -8.49 -8.52
CA MET A 156 -12.84 -7.93 -8.70
C MET A 156 -12.16 -8.57 -9.90
N ARG A 157 -11.76 -7.76 -10.89
CA ARG A 157 -11.06 -8.20 -12.09
C ARG A 157 -10.00 -7.20 -12.51
N THR A 158 -8.87 -7.70 -13.03
CA THR A 158 -7.84 -6.92 -13.72
C THR A 158 -7.89 -7.16 -15.22
N LEU A 159 -7.40 -6.19 -15.97
CA LEU A 159 -7.12 -6.30 -17.42
C LEU A 159 -5.78 -7.00 -17.63
N GLY A 160 -5.46 -7.38 -18.87
CA GLY A 160 -4.16 -7.94 -19.23
C GLY A 160 -2.95 -7.06 -18.93
N SER A 161 -3.17 -5.75 -18.75
CA SER A 161 -2.16 -4.79 -18.25
C SER A 161 -1.89 -4.91 -16.74
N GLY A 162 -2.72 -5.66 -16.00
CA GLY A 162 -2.71 -5.71 -14.53
C GLY A 162 -3.49 -4.56 -13.86
N GLU A 163 -4.03 -3.62 -14.62
CA GLU A 163 -4.86 -2.54 -14.08
C GLU A 163 -6.30 -3.04 -13.78
N PRO A 164 -6.99 -2.44 -12.77
CA PRO A 164 -8.36 -2.83 -12.44
C PRO A 164 -9.33 -2.55 -13.60
N ASP A 165 -10.20 -3.50 -13.91
CA ASP A 165 -11.32 -3.30 -14.82
C ASP A 165 -12.47 -2.56 -14.09
N MET A 166 -12.34 -1.25 -13.98
CA MET A 166 -13.24 -0.40 -13.20
C MET A 166 -14.71 -0.55 -13.64
N GLN A 167 -14.97 -0.71 -14.94
CA GLN A 167 -16.33 -0.86 -15.46
C GLN A 167 -16.95 -2.21 -15.06
N HIS A 168 -16.19 -3.30 -15.21
CA HIS A 168 -16.65 -4.61 -14.78
C HIS A 168 -16.93 -4.65 -13.28
N ILE A 169 -15.99 -4.13 -12.48
CA ILE A 169 -16.11 -4.09 -11.03
C ILE A 169 -17.35 -3.31 -10.63
N GLN A 170 -17.58 -2.12 -11.20
CA GLN A 170 -18.72 -1.29 -10.89
C GLN A 170 -20.05 -2.00 -11.18
N VAL A 171 -20.21 -2.58 -12.37
CA VAL A 171 -21.45 -3.24 -12.78
C VAL A 171 -21.74 -4.46 -11.90
N ARG A 172 -20.72 -5.29 -11.66
CA ARG A 172 -20.89 -6.52 -10.88
C ARG A 172 -21.15 -6.24 -9.40
N LEU A 173 -20.34 -5.35 -8.79
CA LEU A 173 -20.48 -5.02 -7.38
C LEU A 173 -21.84 -4.37 -7.08
N ARG A 174 -22.26 -3.39 -7.88
CA ARG A 174 -23.58 -2.75 -7.69
C ARG A 174 -24.70 -3.77 -7.80
N ARG A 175 -24.65 -4.67 -8.77
CA ARG A 175 -25.64 -5.74 -8.88
C ARG A 175 -25.71 -6.63 -7.63
N LEU A 176 -24.56 -7.02 -7.07
CA LEU A 176 -24.53 -7.85 -5.86
C LEU A 176 -25.11 -7.10 -4.65
N ILE A 177 -24.80 -5.81 -4.51
CA ILE A 177 -25.35 -4.96 -3.44
C ILE A 177 -26.87 -4.74 -3.60
N ASP A 178 -27.36 -4.58 -4.84
CA ASP A 178 -28.77 -4.35 -5.13
C ASP A 178 -29.63 -5.61 -4.90
N LEU A 179 -29.03 -6.81 -4.95
CA LEU A 179 -29.70 -8.07 -4.60
C LEU A 179 -30.01 -8.19 -3.10
N GLU A 180 -29.33 -7.40 -2.26
CA GLU A 180 -29.42 -7.45 -0.80
C GLU A 180 -29.83 -6.06 -0.25
N PRO A 181 -31.07 -5.61 -0.55
CA PRO A 181 -31.51 -4.24 -0.21
C PRO A 181 -31.60 -3.99 1.30
N ASP A 182 -31.84 -5.04 2.08
CA ASP A 182 -31.99 -4.97 3.54
C ASP A 182 -30.66 -5.15 4.30
N ALA A 183 -29.57 -5.41 3.59
CA ALA A 183 -28.25 -5.54 4.21
C ALA A 183 -27.66 -4.16 4.51
N GLU A 184 -27.20 -3.98 5.72
CA GLU A 184 -26.52 -2.76 6.17
C GLU A 184 -25.00 -2.90 6.11
N LEU A 185 -24.49 -4.13 6.15
CA LEU A 185 -23.09 -4.45 6.21
C LEU A 185 -22.70 -5.46 5.13
N PHE A 186 -21.73 -5.08 4.29
CA PHE A 186 -21.15 -5.96 3.28
C PHE A 186 -19.70 -6.23 3.62
N LEU A 187 -19.31 -7.51 3.68
CA LEU A 187 -17.92 -7.93 3.85
C LEU A 187 -17.33 -8.35 2.51
N THR A 188 -16.07 -8.05 2.27
CA THR A 188 -15.33 -8.56 1.11
C THR A 188 -13.85 -8.74 1.42
N GLN A 189 -13.19 -9.55 0.60
CA GLN A 189 -11.75 -9.75 0.64
C GLN A 189 -11.05 -8.55 -0.01
N GLY A 190 -9.97 -8.10 0.61
CA GLY A 190 -8.99 -7.26 -0.04
C GLY A 190 -8.02 -8.07 -0.90
N TYR A 191 -7.12 -7.41 -1.64
CA TYR A 191 -5.98 -7.98 -2.33
C TYR A 191 -6.31 -8.92 -3.50
N ILE A 192 -7.27 -9.83 -3.39
CA ILE A 192 -7.57 -10.87 -4.36
C ILE A 192 -8.49 -10.40 -5.49
N CYS A 193 -8.27 -10.91 -6.69
CA CYS A 193 -9.07 -10.61 -7.87
C CYS A 193 -9.03 -11.79 -8.87
N ARG A 194 -9.70 -11.64 -10.01
CA ARG A 194 -9.47 -12.47 -11.19
C ARG A 194 -8.70 -11.68 -12.23
N ASN A 195 -7.87 -12.37 -13.02
CA ASN A 195 -7.30 -11.81 -14.24
C ASN A 195 -8.34 -11.80 -15.39
N ASP A 196 -7.95 -11.28 -16.54
CA ASP A 196 -8.77 -11.22 -17.76
C ASP A 196 -9.16 -12.60 -18.33
N HIS A 197 -8.40 -13.66 -18.00
CA HIS A 197 -8.69 -15.05 -18.35
C HIS A 197 -9.57 -15.77 -17.31
N GLY A 198 -9.97 -15.08 -16.22
CA GLY A 198 -10.79 -15.62 -15.15
C GLY A 198 -10.04 -16.44 -14.09
N GLY A 199 -8.73 -16.60 -14.20
CA GLY A 199 -7.87 -17.20 -13.18
C GLY A 199 -7.79 -16.33 -11.91
N ILE A 200 -7.53 -16.95 -10.76
CA ILE A 200 -7.26 -16.21 -9.52
C ILE A 200 -5.96 -15.43 -9.68
N ASP A 201 -6.01 -14.18 -9.30
CA ASP A 201 -4.88 -13.25 -9.29
C ASP A 201 -4.96 -12.34 -8.06
N ASN A 202 -3.97 -11.50 -7.87
CA ASN A 202 -3.92 -10.56 -6.79
C ASN A 202 -3.44 -9.17 -7.26
N LEU A 203 -3.89 -8.15 -6.54
CA LEU A 203 -3.48 -6.78 -6.79
C LEU A 203 -2.04 -6.59 -6.31
N LYS A 204 -1.10 -6.43 -7.23
CA LYS A 204 0.36 -6.42 -6.96
C LYS A 204 0.82 -5.26 -6.07
N ARG A 205 0.05 -4.16 -6.00
CA ARG A 205 0.44 -2.92 -5.31
C ARG A 205 -0.64 -2.50 -4.31
N GLY A 206 -0.24 -2.25 -3.06
CA GLY A 206 -1.14 -1.76 -2.03
C GLY A 206 -2.20 -2.73 -1.54
N GLY A 207 -2.28 -3.93 -2.11
CA GLY A 207 -3.13 -5.02 -1.63
C GLY A 207 -4.56 -4.61 -1.31
N SER A 208 -4.95 -4.78 -0.05
CA SER A 208 -6.32 -4.49 0.43
C SER A 208 -6.65 -3.00 0.48
N ASP A 209 -5.67 -2.10 0.63
CA ASP A 209 -5.90 -0.64 0.57
C ASP A 209 -6.30 -0.23 -0.84
N TYR A 210 -5.67 -0.84 -1.86
CA TYR A 210 -6.03 -0.61 -3.25
C TYR A 210 -7.43 -1.11 -3.56
N THR A 211 -7.81 -2.30 -3.04
CA THR A 211 -9.18 -2.78 -3.11
C THR A 211 -10.17 -1.75 -2.55
N ALA A 212 -9.93 -1.24 -1.34
CA ALA A 212 -10.82 -0.26 -0.72
C ALA A 212 -10.96 1.02 -1.56
N SER A 213 -9.85 1.50 -2.13
CA SER A 213 -9.86 2.68 -2.99
C SER A 213 -10.64 2.47 -4.28
N ILE A 214 -10.48 1.30 -4.92
CA ILE A 214 -11.27 0.91 -6.10
C ILE A 214 -12.76 0.85 -5.76
N LEU A 215 -13.13 0.18 -4.64
CA LEU A 215 -14.52 0.07 -4.22
C LEU A 215 -15.13 1.44 -3.88
N GLY A 216 -14.39 2.29 -3.18
CA GLY A 216 -14.80 3.67 -2.93
C GLY A 216 -15.10 4.42 -4.21
N ALA A 217 -14.24 4.32 -5.21
CA ALA A 217 -14.40 4.99 -6.51
C ALA A 217 -15.61 4.47 -7.29
N VAL A 218 -15.79 3.14 -7.41
CA VAL A 218 -16.89 2.55 -8.21
C VAL A 218 -18.27 2.68 -7.56
N LEU A 219 -18.30 2.83 -6.22
CA LEU A 219 -19.53 3.03 -5.46
C LEU A 219 -19.91 4.50 -5.27
N ASP A 220 -19.06 5.45 -5.69
CA ASP A 220 -19.18 6.87 -5.32
C ASP A 220 -19.36 7.04 -3.80
N ALA A 221 -18.49 6.37 -3.02
CA ALA A 221 -18.56 6.35 -1.56
C ALA A 221 -18.43 7.75 -0.95
N GLU A 222 -19.00 7.94 0.23
CA GLU A 222 -18.85 9.18 1.00
C GLU A 222 -17.41 9.37 1.48
N GLU A 223 -16.79 8.29 1.97
CA GLU A 223 -15.44 8.27 2.52
C GLU A 223 -14.85 6.85 2.42
N ILE A 224 -13.55 6.75 2.19
CA ILE A 224 -12.78 5.52 2.35
C ILE A 224 -12.04 5.63 3.67
N GLN A 225 -12.19 4.65 4.57
CA GLN A 225 -11.49 4.59 5.84
C GLN A 225 -10.46 3.46 5.81
N ILE A 226 -9.21 3.81 6.06
CA ILE A 226 -8.11 2.85 6.19
C ILE A 226 -7.75 2.75 7.67
N TRP A 227 -8.16 1.65 8.29
CA TRP A 227 -7.92 1.35 9.69
C TRP A 227 -6.63 0.55 9.85
N THR A 228 -5.73 1.07 10.66
CA THR A 228 -4.39 0.51 10.91
C THR A 228 -4.08 0.55 12.42
N ASP A 229 -2.85 0.30 12.83
CA ASP A 229 -2.37 0.34 14.21
C ASP A 229 -1.67 1.65 14.59
N ILE A 230 -1.81 2.68 13.77
CA ILE A 230 -1.26 4.02 14.01
C ILE A 230 -2.34 5.09 13.81
N ASP A 231 -2.20 6.22 14.51
CA ASP A 231 -3.16 7.31 14.60
C ASP A 231 -3.15 8.30 13.42
N GLY A 232 -2.66 7.87 12.28
CA GLY A 232 -2.57 8.64 11.03
C GLY A 232 -1.14 8.86 10.55
N MET A 233 -0.96 9.69 9.54
CA MET A 233 0.37 10.12 9.08
C MET A 233 0.95 11.15 10.05
N HIS A 234 2.19 10.96 10.46
CA HIS A 234 2.93 11.89 11.30
C HIS A 234 3.78 12.85 10.45
N ASN A 235 4.08 14.00 11.03
CA ASN A 235 4.97 14.99 10.41
C ASN A 235 6.42 14.50 10.26
N ASN A 236 6.80 13.42 10.96
CA ASN A 236 8.07 12.71 10.80
C ASN A 236 7.90 11.26 11.29
N ASP A 237 8.91 10.42 11.11
CA ASP A 237 8.88 9.02 11.54
C ASP A 237 9.10 8.90 13.05
N PRO A 238 8.11 8.48 13.85
CA PRO A 238 8.23 8.38 15.31
C PRO A 238 9.26 7.35 15.78
N ARG A 239 9.75 6.49 14.90
CA ARG A 239 10.81 5.52 15.23
C ARG A 239 12.18 6.18 15.34
N TYR A 240 12.37 7.35 14.72
CA TYR A 240 13.66 8.05 14.65
C TYR A 240 13.62 9.44 15.28
N VAL A 241 12.45 10.04 15.39
CA VAL A 241 12.28 11.41 15.88
C VAL A 241 11.24 11.42 16.99
N GLU A 242 11.63 11.97 18.15
CA GLU A 242 10.73 12.15 19.30
C GLU A 242 9.77 13.33 19.07
N GLY A 243 8.59 13.25 19.68
CA GLY A 243 7.63 14.37 19.67
C GLY A 243 6.96 14.63 18.31
N THR A 244 6.94 13.64 17.41
CA THR A 244 6.20 13.75 16.15
C THR A 244 4.70 13.94 16.42
N LYS A 245 4.02 14.63 15.49
CA LYS A 245 2.59 14.95 15.61
C LYS A 245 1.83 14.39 14.41
N PRO A 246 0.61 13.88 14.61
CA PRO A 246 -0.26 13.50 13.50
C PRO A 246 -0.57 14.70 12.60
N VAL A 247 -0.56 14.48 11.30
CA VAL A 247 -0.98 15.47 10.30
C VAL A 247 -2.48 15.32 10.08
N SER A 248 -3.25 16.33 10.43
CA SER A 248 -4.72 16.27 10.37
C SER A 248 -5.27 16.19 8.95
N THR A 249 -4.62 16.86 7.98
CA THR A 249 -5.11 16.92 6.60
C THR A 249 -3.95 16.95 5.62
N LEU A 250 -4.05 16.14 4.57
CA LEU A 250 -3.13 16.09 3.42
C LEU A 250 -3.91 16.25 2.12
N HIS A 251 -3.27 16.88 1.14
CA HIS A 251 -3.70 16.79 -0.25
C HIS A 251 -3.37 15.41 -0.81
N PHE A 252 -4.13 14.92 -1.80
CA PHE A 252 -3.84 13.62 -2.42
C PHE A 252 -2.43 13.51 -2.99
N GLU A 253 -1.89 14.59 -3.56
CA GLU A 253 -0.50 14.60 -4.05
C GLU A 253 0.51 14.53 -2.91
N GLU A 254 0.29 15.27 -1.81
CA GLU A 254 1.13 15.21 -0.62
C GLU A 254 1.17 13.78 -0.03
N ALA A 255 0.00 13.14 0.07
CA ALA A 255 -0.10 11.77 0.55
C ALA A 255 0.61 10.76 -0.39
N ALA A 256 0.51 10.95 -1.71
CA ALA A 256 1.20 10.12 -2.70
C ALA A 256 2.73 10.26 -2.59
N GLU A 257 3.24 11.48 -2.43
CA GLU A 257 4.67 11.74 -2.23
C GLU A 257 5.19 11.08 -0.94
N LEU A 258 4.49 11.28 0.18
CA LEU A 258 4.86 10.64 1.46
C LEU A 258 4.86 9.12 1.37
N ALA A 259 3.85 8.55 0.72
CA ALA A 259 3.73 7.11 0.53
C ALA A 259 4.86 6.55 -0.34
N TYR A 260 5.27 7.27 -1.38
CA TYR A 260 6.37 6.87 -2.27
C TYR A 260 7.73 6.91 -1.55
N PHE A 261 7.97 7.95 -0.77
CA PHE A 261 9.24 8.19 -0.09
C PHE A 261 9.34 7.61 1.33
N GLY A 262 8.49 6.65 1.69
CA GLY A 262 8.74 5.80 2.86
C GLY A 262 7.74 5.87 4.00
N ALA A 263 6.69 6.68 3.90
CA ALA A 263 5.58 6.59 4.83
C ALA A 263 4.75 5.33 4.51
N LYS A 264 5.07 4.21 5.17
CA LYS A 264 4.51 2.87 4.89
C LYS A 264 3.03 2.70 5.30
N ILE A 265 2.29 3.79 5.47
CA ILE A 265 0.90 3.75 5.94
C ILE A 265 -0.08 3.49 4.80
N LEU A 266 0.23 3.99 3.61
CA LEU A 266 -0.61 3.89 2.43
C LEU A 266 0.28 3.67 1.20
N HIS A 267 -0.12 2.79 0.28
CA HIS A 267 0.61 2.63 -0.98
C HIS A 267 0.19 3.74 -1.98
N PRO A 268 1.11 4.36 -2.75
CA PRO A 268 0.78 5.44 -3.70
C PRO A 268 -0.34 5.08 -4.69
N ALA A 269 -0.36 3.84 -5.19
CA ALA A 269 -1.41 3.35 -6.09
C ALA A 269 -2.83 3.43 -5.48
N CYS A 270 -2.95 3.36 -4.14
CA CYS A 270 -4.23 3.42 -3.45
C CYS A 270 -4.86 4.81 -3.49
N VAL A 271 -4.05 5.84 -3.67
CA VAL A 271 -4.52 7.24 -3.71
C VAL A 271 -5.23 7.56 -5.03
N LEU A 272 -4.77 6.98 -6.14
CA LEU A 272 -5.20 7.38 -7.48
C LEU A 272 -6.70 7.18 -7.76
N PRO A 273 -7.34 6.01 -7.49
CA PRO A 273 -8.78 5.85 -7.73
C PRO A 273 -9.63 6.84 -6.92
N ALA A 274 -9.29 7.03 -5.64
CA ALA A 274 -9.97 7.97 -4.76
C ALA A 274 -9.82 9.41 -5.25
N LYS A 275 -8.61 9.83 -5.64
CA LYS A 275 -8.31 11.16 -6.21
C LYS A 275 -9.13 11.43 -7.47
N LEU A 276 -9.14 10.51 -8.44
CA LEU A 276 -9.85 10.65 -9.70
C LEU A 276 -11.37 10.81 -9.53
N HIS A 277 -11.91 10.19 -8.49
CA HIS A 277 -13.34 10.27 -8.14
C HIS A 277 -13.64 11.30 -7.04
N ASN A 278 -12.61 11.99 -6.53
CA ASN A 278 -12.73 12.96 -5.42
C ASN A 278 -13.39 12.36 -4.16
N ILE A 279 -13.01 11.13 -3.81
CA ILE A 279 -13.49 10.45 -2.60
C ILE A 279 -12.43 10.65 -1.51
N PRO A 280 -12.75 11.26 -0.37
CA PRO A 280 -11.79 11.44 0.71
C PRO A 280 -11.35 10.10 1.31
N ILE A 281 -10.08 10.02 1.69
CA ILE A 281 -9.52 8.88 2.43
C ILE A 281 -9.22 9.34 3.85
N ARG A 282 -9.65 8.58 4.85
CA ARG A 282 -9.31 8.81 6.25
C ARG A 282 -8.47 7.65 6.79
N LEU A 283 -7.32 7.97 7.35
CA LEU A 283 -6.47 7.02 8.06
C LEU A 283 -6.84 7.05 9.54
N LEU A 284 -7.15 5.89 10.11
CA LEU A 284 -7.67 5.75 11.48
C LEU A 284 -6.93 4.66 12.23
N ASN A 285 -6.89 4.79 13.56
CA ASN A 285 -6.29 3.81 14.44
C ASN A 285 -7.36 2.83 14.97
N THR A 286 -7.19 1.54 14.67
CA THR A 286 -8.09 0.49 15.18
C THR A 286 -8.04 0.38 16.71
N LEU A 287 -6.90 0.71 17.33
CA LEU A 287 -6.71 0.61 18.77
C LEU A 287 -7.11 1.88 19.53
N ASP A 288 -7.26 2.98 18.83
CA ASP A 288 -7.74 4.28 19.33
C ASP A 288 -8.72 4.90 18.33
N PRO A 289 -9.97 4.41 18.28
CA PRO A 289 -10.97 4.87 17.31
C PRO A 289 -11.37 6.34 17.47
N GLU A 290 -11.14 6.92 18.65
CA GLU A 290 -11.45 8.33 18.96
C GLU A 290 -10.38 9.28 18.40
N ALA A 291 -9.21 8.78 18.01
CA ALA A 291 -8.18 9.59 17.38
C ALA A 291 -8.69 10.16 16.07
N ALA A 292 -8.45 11.46 15.84
CA ALA A 292 -8.96 12.16 14.65
C ALA A 292 -8.40 11.62 13.33
N GLY A 293 -7.23 10.97 13.37
CA GLY A 293 -6.56 10.41 12.21
C GLY A 293 -6.09 11.47 11.20
N THR A 294 -5.82 11.04 9.98
CA THR A 294 -5.43 11.92 8.85
C THR A 294 -6.48 11.87 7.76
N LEU A 295 -7.01 13.03 7.36
CA LEU A 295 -7.90 13.17 6.21
C LEU A 295 -7.09 13.50 4.96
N ILE A 296 -7.24 12.71 3.89
CA ILE A 296 -6.63 12.93 2.58
C ILE A 296 -7.73 13.33 1.60
N CYS A 297 -7.65 14.54 1.04
CA CYS A 297 -8.68 15.09 0.15
C CYS A 297 -8.09 16.15 -0.80
N ASN A 298 -8.92 16.68 -1.71
CA ASN A 298 -8.50 17.76 -2.62
C ASN A 298 -8.49 19.17 -1.98
N ASN A 299 -8.98 19.32 -0.76
CA ASN A 299 -8.99 20.61 -0.09
C ASN A 299 -7.66 20.85 0.62
N MET A 300 -7.03 22.01 0.36
CA MET A 300 -5.84 22.48 1.05
C MET A 300 -6.22 23.70 1.90
N PRO A 301 -6.55 23.50 3.19
CA PRO A 301 -6.90 24.63 4.05
C PRO A 301 -5.70 25.52 4.39
N ASP A 302 -4.48 24.96 4.40
CA ASP A 302 -3.26 25.64 4.83
C ASP A 302 -2.09 25.39 3.88
N ARG A 303 -1.45 26.48 3.42
CA ARG A 303 -0.19 26.44 2.67
C ARG A 303 0.98 26.28 3.65
N LYS A 304 1.36 25.04 3.97
CA LYS A 304 2.42 24.73 4.95
C LYS A 304 3.22 23.50 4.53
N LEU A 305 4.40 23.38 5.11
CA LEU A 305 5.09 22.10 5.16
C LEU A 305 4.30 21.15 6.07
N LYS A 306 4.16 19.90 5.66
CA LYS A 306 3.29 18.92 6.33
C LYS A 306 4.07 17.82 7.02
N ALA A 307 5.03 17.22 6.31
CA ALA A 307 5.73 16.06 6.81
C ALA A 307 7.07 15.84 6.12
N VAL A 308 7.88 14.98 6.74
CA VAL A 308 9.13 14.45 6.20
C VAL A 308 9.03 12.93 6.14
N ALA A 309 9.45 12.35 5.02
CA ALA A 309 9.59 10.91 4.86
C ALA A 309 11.02 10.57 4.46
N ALA A 310 11.46 9.33 4.74
CA ALA A 310 12.78 8.85 4.36
C ALA A 310 12.70 7.47 3.74
N LYS A 311 13.37 7.30 2.58
CA LYS A 311 13.48 6.04 1.85
C LYS A 311 14.92 5.55 1.91
N ASP A 312 15.11 4.40 2.55
CA ASP A 312 16.41 3.75 2.74
C ASP A 312 16.81 2.90 1.53
N ASN A 313 18.04 2.38 1.57
CA ASN A 313 18.62 1.44 0.60
C ASN A 313 18.70 2.01 -0.81
N ILE A 314 19.02 3.28 -0.92
CA ILE A 314 19.17 3.97 -2.20
C ILE A 314 20.59 3.84 -2.74
N THR A 315 20.69 3.56 -4.03
CA THR A 315 21.93 3.58 -4.79
C THR A 315 21.91 4.75 -5.77
N ALA A 316 22.89 5.65 -5.68
CA ALA A 316 23.06 6.75 -6.62
C ALA A 316 24.05 6.38 -7.71
N ILE A 317 23.68 6.58 -8.96
CA ILE A 317 24.51 6.33 -10.14
C ILE A 317 24.74 7.65 -10.86
N LYS A 318 26.01 8.07 -10.97
CA LYS A 318 26.42 9.28 -11.68
C LYS A 318 27.13 8.92 -12.96
N ILE A 319 26.65 9.46 -14.06
CA ILE A 319 27.22 9.30 -15.39
C ILE A 319 27.78 10.65 -15.82
N LYS A 320 29.09 10.73 -16.05
CA LYS A 320 29.75 11.88 -16.63
C LYS A 320 30.14 11.58 -18.08
N SER A 321 29.75 12.43 -19.01
CA SER A 321 30.09 12.25 -20.42
C SER A 321 30.35 13.59 -21.10
N GLY A 322 31.59 13.78 -21.56
CA GLY A 322 31.91 14.91 -22.44
C GLY A 322 31.21 14.84 -23.80
N ARG A 323 30.65 13.67 -24.17
CA ARG A 323 29.86 13.49 -25.41
C ARG A 323 28.41 13.93 -25.26
N MET A 324 27.95 14.24 -24.04
CA MET A 324 26.60 14.73 -23.76
C MET A 324 26.42 16.16 -24.26
N LEU A 325 27.48 16.95 -24.22
CA LEU A 325 27.49 18.30 -24.74
C LEU A 325 27.18 18.29 -26.26
N LEU A 326 26.10 18.95 -26.66
CA LEU A 326 25.60 19.01 -28.05
C LEU A 326 25.09 17.67 -28.63
N ALA A 327 24.91 16.61 -27.80
CA ALA A 327 24.42 15.33 -28.29
C ALA A 327 22.91 15.18 -28.05
N TYR A 328 22.17 15.01 -29.16
CA TYR A 328 20.75 14.65 -29.09
C TYR A 328 20.59 13.18 -28.66
N GLY A 329 19.59 12.88 -27.83
CA GLY A 329 19.20 11.50 -27.47
C GLY A 329 20.08 10.84 -26.40
N PHE A 330 20.97 11.55 -25.71
CA PHE A 330 21.78 10.98 -24.64
C PHE A 330 20.89 10.45 -23.48
N LEU A 331 19.95 11.26 -23.00
CA LEU A 331 19.03 10.85 -21.94
C LEU A 331 18.15 9.66 -22.33
N HIS A 332 17.73 9.60 -23.60
CA HIS A 332 16.98 8.45 -24.13
C HIS A 332 17.76 7.13 -23.92
N LYS A 333 19.05 7.10 -24.27
CA LYS A 333 19.91 5.92 -24.09
C LYS A 333 20.10 5.55 -22.63
N VAL A 334 20.19 6.54 -21.75
CA VAL A 334 20.26 6.30 -20.30
C VAL A 334 18.99 5.64 -19.82
N PHE A 335 17.80 6.18 -20.16
CA PHE A 335 16.53 5.61 -19.75
C PHE A 335 16.26 4.24 -20.39
N GLU A 336 16.63 4.03 -21.66
CA GLU A 336 16.55 2.73 -22.34
C GLU A 336 17.32 1.65 -21.58
N THR A 337 18.47 2.00 -20.97
CA THR A 337 19.23 1.06 -20.14
C THR A 337 18.42 0.65 -18.90
N PHE A 338 17.79 1.58 -18.18
CA PHE A 338 16.96 1.25 -17.02
C PHE A 338 15.69 0.49 -17.39
N GLU A 339 15.05 0.83 -18.51
CA GLU A 339 13.90 0.11 -19.08
C GLU A 339 14.26 -1.35 -19.38
N LYS A 340 15.40 -1.59 -20.06
CA LYS A 340 15.91 -2.93 -20.39
C LYS A 340 16.01 -3.86 -19.17
N TYR A 341 16.36 -3.30 -18.02
CA TYR A 341 16.51 -4.04 -16.77
C TYR A 341 15.29 -3.89 -15.84
N CYS A 342 14.18 -3.34 -16.31
CA CYS A 342 12.95 -3.10 -15.53
C CYS A 342 13.20 -2.41 -14.18
N THR A 343 14.18 -1.48 -14.14
CA THR A 343 14.61 -0.79 -12.92
C THR A 343 14.06 0.62 -12.88
N SER A 344 13.28 0.94 -11.85
CA SER A 344 12.69 2.27 -11.63
C SER A 344 13.74 3.28 -11.15
N ILE A 345 13.60 4.53 -11.59
CA ILE A 345 14.41 5.67 -11.13
C ILE A 345 13.57 6.49 -10.13
N ASP A 346 14.11 6.76 -8.92
CA ASP A 346 13.42 7.57 -7.91
C ASP A 346 13.68 9.06 -8.06
N MET A 347 14.94 9.46 -8.17
CA MET A 347 15.35 10.87 -8.34
C MET A 347 16.29 10.99 -9.52
N MET A 348 16.25 12.15 -10.18
CA MET A 348 17.18 12.51 -11.25
C MET A 348 17.64 13.96 -11.09
N ALA A 349 18.92 14.18 -11.34
CA ALA A 349 19.49 15.52 -11.54
C ALA A 349 20.39 15.49 -12.76
N THR A 350 20.26 16.48 -13.64
CA THR A 350 21.02 16.56 -14.88
C THR A 350 21.72 17.91 -15.05
N SER A 351 22.82 17.89 -15.78
CA SER A 351 23.56 19.07 -16.27
C SER A 351 24.00 18.79 -17.70
N GLU A 352 24.62 19.77 -18.37
CA GLU A 352 25.15 19.61 -19.72
C GLU A 352 26.19 18.48 -19.89
N VAL A 353 26.84 18.06 -18.80
CA VAL A 353 27.95 17.11 -18.83
C VAL A 353 27.74 15.88 -17.94
N GLY A 354 26.59 15.76 -17.31
CA GLY A 354 26.37 14.64 -16.40
C GLY A 354 24.93 14.42 -16.00
N VAL A 355 24.61 13.17 -15.71
CA VAL A 355 23.32 12.71 -15.16
C VAL A 355 23.58 11.97 -13.88
N SER A 356 22.83 12.27 -12.84
CA SER A 356 22.79 11.49 -11.61
C SER A 356 21.37 10.95 -11.44
N VAL A 357 21.23 9.66 -11.20
CA VAL A 357 19.96 8.99 -10.93
C VAL A 357 20.05 8.18 -9.65
N THR A 358 18.92 7.91 -9.02
CA THR A 358 18.84 7.01 -7.87
C THR A 358 17.90 5.85 -8.16
N ILE A 359 18.22 4.69 -7.60
CA ILE A 359 17.41 3.47 -7.66
C ILE A 359 17.30 2.85 -6.26
N ASP A 360 16.20 2.16 -5.97
CA ASP A 360 15.97 1.39 -4.75
C ASP A 360 16.11 -0.13 -4.94
N ASP A 361 16.19 -0.59 -6.20
CA ASP A 361 16.45 -1.98 -6.56
C ASP A 361 17.81 -2.09 -7.24
N ASP A 362 18.77 -2.75 -6.59
CA ASP A 362 20.13 -2.95 -7.08
C ASP A 362 20.37 -4.37 -7.65
N SER A 363 19.32 -5.17 -7.84
CA SER A 363 19.41 -6.55 -8.36
C SER A 363 20.12 -6.64 -9.72
N HIS A 364 19.94 -5.63 -10.58
CA HIS A 364 20.57 -5.53 -11.91
C HIS A 364 21.68 -4.48 -11.98
N LEU A 365 22.12 -3.90 -10.85
CA LEU A 365 23.06 -2.78 -10.82
C LEU A 365 24.35 -3.04 -11.62
N ALA A 366 24.94 -4.23 -11.51
CA ALA A 366 26.18 -4.56 -12.22
C ALA A 366 26.03 -4.46 -13.74
N ALA A 367 24.94 -4.99 -14.28
CA ALA A 367 24.64 -4.97 -15.71
C ALA A 367 24.28 -3.55 -16.18
N ILE A 368 23.49 -2.81 -15.39
CA ILE A 368 23.16 -1.40 -15.67
C ILE A 368 24.42 -0.55 -15.74
N VAL A 369 25.32 -0.68 -14.76
CA VAL A 369 26.59 0.08 -14.72
C VAL A 369 27.48 -0.26 -15.93
N ASP A 370 27.51 -1.52 -16.34
CA ASP A 370 28.34 -1.96 -17.47
C ASP A 370 27.82 -1.38 -18.79
N ASP A 371 26.50 -1.40 -19.02
CA ASP A 371 25.89 -0.74 -20.19
C ASP A 371 26.12 0.78 -20.16
N LEU A 372 25.94 1.42 -19.01
CA LEU A 372 26.13 2.87 -18.86
C LEU A 372 27.57 3.34 -19.10
N LYS A 373 28.60 2.51 -18.82
CA LYS A 373 30.01 2.82 -19.11
C LYS A 373 30.28 3.07 -20.59
N HIS A 374 29.46 2.54 -21.50
CA HIS A 374 29.58 2.80 -22.92
C HIS A 374 29.29 4.28 -23.27
N PHE A 375 28.58 4.99 -22.40
CA PHE A 375 28.17 6.38 -22.60
C PHE A 375 29.06 7.39 -21.86
N GLY A 376 29.80 6.96 -20.84
CA GLY A 376 30.64 7.85 -20.04
C GLY A 376 31.28 7.18 -18.83
N THR A 377 31.89 8.02 -18.00
CA THR A 377 32.43 7.56 -16.71
C THR A 377 31.28 7.40 -15.71
N VAL A 378 31.13 6.22 -15.15
CA VAL A 378 30.09 5.89 -14.17
C VAL A 378 30.70 5.76 -12.78
N THR A 379 30.09 6.45 -11.81
CA THR A 379 30.40 6.30 -10.37
C THR A 379 29.12 5.89 -9.63
N VAL A 380 29.26 5.04 -8.62
CA VAL A 380 28.15 4.49 -7.84
C VAL A 380 28.39 4.80 -6.36
N ASP A 381 27.42 5.43 -5.72
CA ASP A 381 27.37 5.64 -4.27
C ASP A 381 26.24 4.80 -3.70
N ARG A 382 26.57 3.86 -2.83
CA ARG A 382 25.61 2.97 -2.15
C ARG A 382 25.29 3.49 -0.75
N ASP A 383 24.35 2.83 -0.08
CA ASP A 383 23.93 3.15 1.29
C ASP A 383 23.51 4.61 1.46
N MET A 384 22.74 5.08 0.49
CA MET A 384 22.17 6.41 0.51
C MET A 384 20.70 6.38 1.00
N VAL A 385 20.22 7.55 1.40
CA VAL A 385 18.84 7.76 1.86
C VAL A 385 18.28 8.97 1.15
N ILE A 386 17.09 8.82 0.55
CA ILE A 386 16.30 9.97 0.10
C ILE A 386 15.48 10.48 1.27
N ILE A 387 15.60 11.76 1.58
CA ILE A 387 14.72 12.46 2.53
C ILE A 387 13.84 13.39 1.72
N CYS A 388 12.52 13.22 1.85
CA CYS A 388 11.52 13.99 1.15
C CYS A 388 10.75 14.86 2.13
N VAL A 389 10.79 16.17 1.94
CA VAL A 389 9.96 17.13 2.67
C VAL A 389 8.74 17.45 1.83
N VAL A 390 7.56 17.25 2.42
CA VAL A 390 6.27 17.36 1.72
C VAL A 390 5.43 18.50 2.28
N GLY A 391 4.75 19.19 1.38
CA GLY A 391 3.84 20.28 1.69
C GLY A 391 3.49 21.10 0.45
N ASP A 392 2.90 22.27 0.62
CA ASP A 392 2.66 23.21 -0.47
C ASP A 392 3.97 23.95 -0.82
N LEU A 393 4.68 23.38 -1.80
CA LEU A 393 5.99 23.84 -2.28
C LEU A 393 5.90 24.45 -3.69
N GLU A 394 4.73 25.02 -4.04
CA GLU A 394 4.61 25.75 -5.31
C GLU A 394 5.72 26.80 -5.41
N TRP A 395 6.33 26.90 -6.59
CA TRP A 395 7.51 27.76 -6.82
C TRP A 395 7.27 29.25 -6.53
N GLU A 396 6.02 29.70 -6.59
CA GLU A 396 5.60 31.07 -6.22
C GLU A 396 5.57 31.29 -4.69
N ASN A 397 5.52 30.20 -3.89
CA ASN A 397 5.55 30.27 -2.44
C ASN A 397 7.00 30.43 -1.94
N CYS A 398 7.44 31.67 -1.80
CA CYS A 398 8.80 31.99 -1.36
C CYS A 398 9.09 31.45 0.06
N ASN A 399 10.36 31.12 0.31
CA ASN A 399 10.99 30.79 1.60
C ASN A 399 10.92 29.33 2.07
N PHE A 400 10.07 28.45 1.58
CA PHE A 400 10.04 27.06 2.05
C PHE A 400 11.30 26.29 1.66
N GLN A 401 11.76 26.44 0.42
CA GLN A 401 12.97 25.82 -0.09
C GLN A 401 14.20 26.24 0.72
N ALA A 402 14.31 27.55 1.00
CA ALA A 402 15.40 28.09 1.81
C ALA A 402 15.40 27.52 3.22
N LYS A 403 14.22 27.44 3.88
CA LYS A 403 14.10 26.86 5.23
C LYS A 403 14.51 25.38 5.29
N VAL A 404 14.16 24.59 4.26
CA VAL A 404 14.54 23.19 4.20
C VAL A 404 16.05 23.05 4.08
N LEU A 405 16.69 23.83 3.19
CA LEU A 405 18.15 23.80 3.03
C LEU A 405 18.90 24.34 4.23
N GLU A 406 18.37 25.39 4.87
CA GLU A 406 18.93 25.95 6.11
C GLU A 406 18.81 24.97 7.28
N ALA A 407 17.72 24.19 7.35
CA ALA A 407 17.57 23.14 8.34
C ALA A 407 18.65 22.04 8.20
N LEU A 408 19.13 21.81 6.98
CA LEU A 408 20.14 20.80 6.66
C LEU A 408 21.57 21.38 6.66
N ASP A 409 21.78 22.58 7.19
CA ASP A 409 23.12 23.16 7.30
C ASP A 409 24.09 22.22 8.04
N GLY A 410 25.30 22.08 7.51
CA GLY A 410 26.31 21.16 8.01
C GLY A 410 26.07 19.67 7.73
N ILE A 411 25.03 19.30 6.94
CA ILE A 411 24.77 17.94 6.48
C ILE A 411 25.15 17.83 5.00
N PRO A 412 26.06 16.92 4.60
CA PRO A 412 26.45 16.79 3.21
C PRO A 412 25.28 16.28 2.35
N LEU A 413 24.87 17.08 1.38
CA LEU A 413 23.83 16.73 0.42
C LEU A 413 24.47 16.24 -0.89
N ARG A 414 24.14 15.01 -1.29
CA ARG A 414 24.64 14.40 -2.53
C ARG A 414 23.87 14.82 -3.76
N MET A 415 22.56 14.96 -3.64
CA MET A 415 21.61 15.43 -4.66
C MET A 415 20.50 16.22 -4.01
N ILE A 416 19.91 17.11 -4.80
CA ILE A 416 18.67 17.83 -4.47
C ILE A 416 17.77 17.73 -5.69
N SER A 417 16.50 17.38 -5.50
CA SER A 417 15.47 17.37 -6.54
C SER A 417 14.31 18.25 -6.08
N TYR A 418 14.00 19.24 -6.90
CA TYR A 418 12.89 20.16 -6.71
C TYR A 418 12.36 20.62 -8.06
N GLY A 419 11.05 20.89 -8.17
CA GLY A 419 10.40 21.39 -9.39
C GLY A 419 9.81 20.31 -10.29
N GLY A 420 9.97 19.01 -9.95
CA GLY A 420 9.25 17.91 -10.60
C GLY A 420 7.81 17.75 -10.07
N SER A 421 7.60 18.20 -8.84
CA SER A 421 6.30 18.26 -8.18
C SER A 421 6.21 19.56 -7.40
N ASN A 422 4.98 20.10 -7.25
CA ASN A 422 4.72 21.27 -6.40
C ASN A 422 4.59 20.91 -4.93
N TYR A 423 4.72 19.65 -4.57
CA TYR A 423 4.40 19.13 -3.24
C TYR A 423 5.60 18.56 -2.50
N ASN A 424 6.76 18.47 -3.14
CA ASN A 424 7.96 17.94 -2.49
C ASN A 424 9.26 18.69 -2.84
N ILE A 425 10.21 18.59 -1.92
CA ILE A 425 11.63 18.76 -2.15
C ILE A 425 12.35 17.54 -1.57
N SER A 426 13.16 16.89 -2.38
CA SER A 426 13.86 15.67 -2.00
C SER A 426 15.37 15.90 -2.00
N VAL A 427 16.04 15.42 -0.95
CA VAL A 427 17.49 15.46 -0.83
C VAL A 427 18.04 14.06 -0.64
N LEU A 428 19.23 13.82 -1.16
CA LEU A 428 19.96 12.56 -1.01
C LEU A 428 21.13 12.75 -0.03
N VAL A 429 21.11 11.99 1.06
CA VAL A 429 22.13 12.01 2.10
C VAL A 429 22.73 10.61 2.29
N ARG A 430 23.86 10.52 3.01
CA ARG A 430 24.39 9.22 3.45
C ARG A 430 23.50 8.63 4.54
N ARG A 431 23.48 7.32 4.65
CA ARG A 431 22.74 6.59 5.68
C ARG A 431 23.10 7.04 7.10
N ASP A 432 24.37 7.33 7.35
CA ASP A 432 24.85 7.79 8.65
C ASP A 432 24.31 9.17 9.05
N ASP A 433 23.97 10.01 8.07
CA ASP A 433 23.41 11.35 8.30
C ASP A 433 21.87 11.36 8.42
N LYS A 434 21.18 10.23 8.17
CA LYS A 434 19.71 10.12 8.13
C LYS A 434 19.06 10.69 9.40
N ILE A 435 19.42 10.14 10.56
CA ILE A 435 18.76 10.50 11.85
C ILE A 435 19.01 11.96 12.17
N ARG A 436 20.24 12.44 11.94
CA ARG A 436 20.61 13.83 12.15
C ARG A 436 19.79 14.78 11.26
N ALA A 437 19.60 14.41 9.99
CA ALA A 437 18.82 15.20 9.05
C ALA A 437 17.31 15.21 9.41
N LEU A 438 16.73 14.04 9.78
CA LEU A 438 15.34 13.95 10.20
C LEU A 438 15.05 14.79 11.44
N ASN A 439 15.93 14.77 12.45
CA ASN A 439 15.80 15.59 13.66
C ASN A 439 15.94 17.09 13.34
N ALA A 440 16.94 17.48 12.55
CA ALA A 440 17.16 18.87 12.17
C ALA A 440 15.98 19.47 11.39
N LEU A 441 15.38 18.68 10.45
CA LEU A 441 14.17 19.08 9.75
C LEU A 441 12.96 19.17 10.68
N SER A 442 12.80 18.21 11.62
CA SER A 442 11.70 18.24 12.57
C SER A 442 11.75 19.48 13.47
N GLU A 443 12.92 19.79 14.01
CA GLU A 443 13.12 20.92 14.93
C GLU A 443 12.88 22.28 14.25
N LYS A 444 13.30 22.43 12.98
CA LYS A 444 13.24 23.72 12.28
C LYS A 444 11.97 23.95 11.47
N LEU A 445 11.26 22.89 11.09
CA LEU A 445 10.10 23.02 10.19
C LEU A 445 8.75 22.86 10.90
N PHE A 446 8.69 22.19 12.07
CA PHE A 446 7.45 21.82 12.78
C PHE A 446 7.46 22.20 14.26
#